data_432c155b55f911e763f4e043c1c9bbb0
#
_entry.id   432c155b55f911e763f4e043c1c9bbb0
#
_cell.length_a   1.000
_cell.length_b   1.000
_cell.length_c   1.000
_cell.angle_alpha   90.00
_cell.angle_beta   90.00
_cell.angle_gamma   90.00
#
_symmetry.space_group_name_H-M   'P 1'
#
loop_
_entity.id
_entity.type
_entity.pdbx_description
1 polymer ?
#
loop_
_entity_poly.entity_id
_entity_poly.type
_entity_poly.pdbx_seq_one_letter_code
_entity_poly.pdbx_strand_id
1 'polypeptide(L)'
;MSLLGEEQFRQITLSTRGGGTGTNGQSLNSGLILDLSRHMNKILHFDADRRVVTVQTGVVKDQLNAYLRPYGYFFAPELSTSNRATIGGMINTDASGQGSCEYGKTSQHVLEILAYRIGGEAIISSAFEGTRENTQSHPLATELYQALLPHKEEIHAHFPQLNRFITGYDLDHFTQDEKINLNHLLCGSEGTLGVFTEAKLNVLPIPKATALVLITYDDFIGALEDAPLLMGATPKPTSVEVIDNIVMEIAKNDFIWATTESYFSGIDYEALKAIQLVEINADNL
;
A
#
# COMPACT_ATOMS: atom_id res chain seq x y z
N MET A 1 0.53 -24.03 -10.00
CA MET A 1 1.59 -23.28 -10.77
C MET A 1 2.41 -24.21 -11.65
N SER A 2 2.83 -25.40 -11.19
CA SER A 2 3.61 -26.33 -12.01
C SER A 2 2.92 -26.73 -13.32
N LEU A 3 1.63 -27.08 -13.28
CA LEU A 3 0.85 -27.42 -14.48
C LEU A 3 0.83 -26.33 -15.54
N LEU A 4 0.79 -25.05 -15.14
CA LEU A 4 0.78 -23.92 -16.08
C LEU A 4 2.14 -23.70 -16.77
N GLY A 5 3.20 -24.35 -16.30
CA GLY A 5 4.50 -24.38 -16.98
C GLY A 5 4.59 -25.38 -18.12
N GLU A 6 3.61 -26.29 -18.28
CA GLU A 6 3.59 -27.26 -19.36
C GLU A 6 3.24 -26.62 -20.71
N GLU A 7 3.83 -27.12 -21.79
CA GLU A 7 3.66 -26.60 -23.15
C GLU A 7 2.18 -26.44 -23.58
N GLN A 8 1.34 -27.43 -23.22
CA GLN A 8 -0.08 -27.44 -23.56
C GLN A 8 -0.89 -26.31 -22.93
N PHE A 9 -0.37 -25.65 -21.87
CA PHE A 9 -1.03 -24.57 -21.15
C PHE A 9 -0.43 -23.19 -21.40
N ARG A 10 0.60 -23.05 -22.25
CA ARG A 10 1.29 -21.79 -22.52
C ARG A 10 0.39 -20.63 -23.00
N GLN A 11 -0.75 -20.93 -23.59
CA GLN A 11 -1.70 -19.92 -24.04
C GLN A 11 -2.70 -19.48 -22.96
N ILE A 12 -2.69 -20.12 -21.79
CA ILE A 12 -3.58 -19.73 -20.69
C ILE A 12 -2.98 -18.54 -19.97
N THR A 13 -3.71 -17.43 -20.00
CA THR A 13 -3.41 -16.27 -19.18
C THR A 13 -3.90 -16.48 -17.77
N LEU A 14 -3.12 -16.05 -16.79
CA LEU A 14 -3.42 -16.17 -15.36
C LEU A 14 -3.46 -14.79 -14.72
N SER A 15 -4.50 -14.51 -13.93
CA SER A 15 -4.54 -13.38 -13.01
C SER A 15 -4.87 -13.85 -11.60
N THR A 16 -4.30 -13.16 -10.62
CA THR A 16 -4.69 -13.33 -9.22
C THR A 16 -5.76 -12.32 -8.84
N ARG A 17 -6.65 -12.70 -7.93
CA ARG A 17 -7.70 -11.84 -7.42
C ARG A 17 -7.76 -11.91 -5.89
N GLY A 18 -7.77 -10.76 -5.25
CA GLY A 18 -8.11 -10.58 -3.84
C GLY A 18 -9.53 -10.00 -3.71
N GLY A 19 -9.67 -8.83 -3.09
CA GLY A 19 -10.97 -8.15 -2.94
C GLY A 19 -11.58 -7.59 -4.22
N GLY A 20 -10.81 -7.52 -5.32
CA GLY A 20 -11.27 -6.97 -6.59
C GLY A 20 -11.56 -5.46 -6.54
N THR A 21 -10.91 -4.73 -5.64
CA THR A 21 -11.14 -3.29 -5.41
C THR A 21 -10.26 -2.37 -6.28
N GLY A 22 -9.28 -2.93 -6.99
CA GLY A 22 -8.45 -2.17 -7.93
C GLY A 22 -9.26 -1.66 -9.12
N THR A 23 -8.96 -0.44 -9.57
CA THR A 23 -9.71 0.28 -10.60
C THR A 23 -9.14 0.12 -12.01
N ASN A 24 -7.95 -0.47 -12.14
CA ASN A 24 -7.23 -0.60 -13.41
C ASN A 24 -7.52 -1.92 -14.16
N GLY A 25 -8.47 -2.73 -13.67
CA GLY A 25 -8.84 -3.99 -14.29
C GLY A 25 -7.86 -5.15 -14.07
N GLN A 26 -6.82 -4.99 -13.27
CA GLN A 26 -5.77 -5.99 -13.02
C GLN A 26 -6.28 -7.31 -12.44
N SER A 27 -7.45 -7.32 -11.81
CA SER A 27 -8.10 -8.54 -11.27
C SER A 27 -9.03 -9.24 -12.26
N LEU A 28 -9.08 -8.75 -13.52
CA LEU A 28 -9.92 -9.29 -14.58
C LEU A 28 -9.06 -10.06 -15.60
N ASN A 29 -9.60 -11.17 -16.09
CA ASN A 29 -8.93 -11.99 -17.09
C ASN A 29 -9.97 -12.82 -17.86
N SER A 30 -9.75 -13.02 -19.15
CA SER A 30 -10.53 -13.98 -19.97
C SER A 30 -10.05 -15.43 -19.82
N GLY A 31 -8.88 -15.64 -19.21
CA GLY A 31 -8.31 -16.97 -18.91
C GLY A 31 -8.65 -17.46 -17.51
N LEU A 32 -7.64 -17.85 -16.75
CA LEU A 32 -7.78 -18.38 -15.40
C LEU A 32 -7.64 -17.28 -14.36
N ILE A 33 -8.58 -17.18 -13.43
CA ILE A 33 -8.51 -16.30 -12.26
C ILE A 33 -8.32 -17.17 -11.01
N LEU A 34 -7.23 -16.89 -10.25
CA LEU A 34 -7.00 -17.46 -8.94
C LEU A 34 -7.54 -16.51 -7.87
N ASP A 35 -8.69 -16.86 -7.28
CA ASP A 35 -9.23 -16.15 -6.14
C ASP A 35 -8.51 -16.57 -4.85
N LEU A 36 -7.64 -15.73 -4.34
CA LEU A 36 -6.87 -15.98 -3.13
C LEU A 36 -7.66 -15.64 -1.86
N SER A 37 -8.70 -14.80 -1.96
CA SER A 37 -9.46 -14.33 -0.80
C SER A 37 -10.24 -15.45 -0.11
N ARG A 38 -10.61 -16.48 -0.86
CA ARG A 38 -11.49 -17.55 -0.38
C ARG A 38 -10.81 -18.57 0.51
N HIS A 39 -9.56 -18.94 0.19
CA HIS A 39 -8.88 -20.07 0.85
C HIS A 39 -7.48 -19.73 1.37
N MET A 40 -6.92 -18.57 0.99
CA MET A 40 -5.60 -18.10 1.43
C MET A 40 -5.72 -16.84 2.31
N ASN A 41 -6.55 -16.92 3.35
CA ASN A 41 -6.94 -15.80 4.19
C ASN A 41 -6.64 -16.01 5.68
N LYS A 42 -5.57 -16.75 5.98
CA LYS A 42 -5.18 -17.04 7.37
C LYS A 42 -4.09 -16.06 7.82
N ILE A 43 -4.20 -15.59 9.06
CA ILE A 43 -3.10 -14.99 9.80
C ILE A 43 -2.32 -16.16 10.41
N LEU A 44 -1.06 -16.32 10.00
CA LEU A 44 -0.28 -17.53 10.30
C LEU A 44 0.47 -17.40 11.62
N HIS A 45 1.08 -16.24 11.87
CA HIS A 45 1.88 -16.00 13.06
C HIS A 45 1.97 -14.50 13.35
N PHE A 46 2.01 -14.14 14.63
CA PHE A 46 2.31 -12.78 15.07
C PHE A 46 3.36 -12.81 16.18
N ASP A 47 4.47 -12.11 15.95
CA ASP A 47 5.55 -11.89 16.90
C ASP A 47 5.45 -10.44 17.39
N ALA A 48 4.92 -10.26 18.60
CA ALA A 48 4.72 -8.95 19.20
C ALA A 48 6.03 -8.25 19.57
N ASP A 49 7.05 -9.02 19.95
CA ASP A 49 8.36 -8.47 20.36
C ASP A 49 9.10 -7.88 19.15
N ARG A 50 9.00 -8.54 18.02
CA ARG A 50 9.56 -8.08 16.74
C ARG A 50 8.64 -7.17 15.96
N ARG A 51 7.37 -7.08 16.34
CA ARG A 51 6.31 -6.34 15.61
C ARG A 51 6.14 -6.85 14.19
N VAL A 52 6.14 -8.17 14.02
CA VAL A 52 6.06 -8.83 12.71
C VAL A 52 4.86 -9.75 12.68
N VAL A 53 4.05 -9.63 11.64
CA VAL A 53 2.96 -10.57 11.37
C VAL A 53 3.20 -11.29 10.04
N THR A 54 2.95 -12.60 10.04
CA THR A 54 2.96 -13.42 8.82
C THR A 54 1.53 -13.76 8.44
N VAL A 55 1.15 -13.45 7.21
CA VAL A 55 -0.21 -13.64 6.71
C VAL A 55 -0.23 -14.29 5.34
N GLN A 56 -1.31 -14.98 5.02
CA GLN A 56 -1.65 -15.32 3.65
C GLN A 56 -2.21 -14.10 2.94
N THR A 57 -1.95 -13.99 1.64
CA THR A 57 -2.22 -12.76 0.88
C THR A 57 -3.69 -12.44 0.64
N GLY A 58 -4.59 -13.40 0.87
CA GLY A 58 -6.04 -13.18 0.83
C GLY A 58 -6.64 -12.60 2.14
N VAL A 59 -5.83 -12.38 3.18
CA VAL A 59 -6.28 -11.68 4.40
C VAL A 59 -6.72 -10.26 4.06
N VAL A 60 -7.91 -9.85 4.52
CA VAL A 60 -8.42 -8.48 4.36
C VAL A 60 -7.76 -7.56 5.40
N LYS A 61 -7.42 -6.34 5.01
CA LYS A 61 -6.74 -5.36 5.87
C LYS A 61 -7.45 -5.14 7.21
N ASP A 62 -8.76 -4.90 7.19
CA ASP A 62 -9.52 -4.66 8.43
C ASP A 62 -9.58 -5.91 9.33
N GLN A 63 -9.60 -7.10 8.75
CA GLN A 63 -9.52 -8.35 9.52
C GLN A 63 -8.16 -8.49 10.20
N LEU A 64 -7.07 -8.12 9.49
CA LEU A 64 -5.75 -8.08 10.07
C LEU A 64 -5.67 -7.07 11.22
N ASN A 65 -6.18 -5.87 11.03
CA ASN A 65 -6.17 -4.83 12.07
C ASN A 65 -7.07 -5.19 13.26
N ALA A 66 -8.21 -5.86 13.03
CA ALA A 66 -9.04 -6.39 14.10
C ALA A 66 -8.31 -7.45 14.95
N TYR A 67 -7.52 -8.32 14.28
CA TYR A 67 -6.69 -9.32 14.96
C TYR A 67 -5.55 -8.68 15.78
N LEU A 68 -4.89 -7.65 15.25
CA LEU A 68 -3.74 -6.99 15.88
C LEU A 68 -4.13 -6.04 17.03
N ARG A 69 -5.34 -5.47 16.97
CA ARG A 69 -5.82 -4.46 17.94
C ARG A 69 -5.72 -4.90 19.42
N PRO A 70 -6.07 -6.13 19.83
CA PRO A 70 -5.92 -6.57 21.23
C PRO A 70 -4.47 -6.57 21.73
N TYR A 71 -3.52 -6.60 20.81
CA TYR A 71 -2.09 -6.54 21.10
C TYR A 71 -1.53 -5.11 21.08
N GLY A 72 -2.37 -4.12 20.73
CA GLY A 72 -1.96 -2.71 20.63
C GLY A 72 -1.24 -2.34 19.33
N TYR A 73 -1.42 -3.13 18.25
CA TYR A 73 -0.75 -2.92 16.96
C TYR A 73 -1.74 -2.79 15.81
N PHE A 74 -1.26 -2.24 14.70
CA PHE A 74 -1.99 -2.16 13.44
C PHE A 74 -1.05 -2.21 12.23
N PHE A 75 -1.57 -2.63 11.09
CA PHE A 75 -0.91 -2.51 9.79
C PHE A 75 -1.29 -1.16 9.20
N ALA A 76 -0.30 -0.29 9.06
CA ALA A 76 -0.51 1.14 8.90
C ALA A 76 -0.96 1.63 7.52
N PRO A 77 -0.53 1.07 6.36
CA PRO A 77 -0.93 1.60 5.07
C PRO A 77 -2.45 1.69 4.93
N GLU A 78 -2.97 2.88 4.62
CA GLU A 78 -4.40 3.16 4.53
C GLU A 78 -4.93 3.06 3.10
N LEU A 79 -6.22 2.76 2.97
CA LEU A 79 -6.99 2.81 1.72
C LEU A 79 -8.50 2.84 2.01
N SER A 80 -9.26 3.47 1.13
CA SER A 80 -10.73 3.63 1.28
C SER A 80 -11.51 2.31 1.28
N THR A 81 -10.92 1.24 0.71
CA THR A 81 -11.56 -0.08 0.60
C THR A 81 -11.00 -1.09 1.60
N SER A 82 -10.46 -0.65 2.73
CA SER A 82 -9.79 -1.48 3.75
C SER A 82 -10.63 -2.68 4.22
N ASN A 83 -11.96 -2.53 4.21
CA ASN A 83 -12.91 -3.58 4.59
C ASN A 83 -13.03 -4.73 3.56
N ARG A 84 -12.39 -4.61 2.39
CA ARG A 84 -12.40 -5.61 1.32
C ARG A 84 -11.02 -5.85 0.69
N ALA A 85 -10.16 -4.85 0.68
CA ALA A 85 -8.83 -4.96 0.10
C ALA A 85 -8.00 -6.01 0.85
N THR A 86 -7.42 -6.93 0.10
CA THR A 86 -6.57 -7.99 0.66
C THR A 86 -5.11 -7.55 0.68
N ILE A 87 -4.33 -8.12 1.59
CA ILE A 87 -2.90 -7.84 1.71
C ILE A 87 -2.17 -8.07 0.39
N GLY A 88 -2.48 -9.15 -0.33
CA GLY A 88 -1.88 -9.42 -1.65
C GLY A 88 -2.24 -8.36 -2.69
N GLY A 89 -3.47 -7.84 -2.69
CA GLY A 89 -3.87 -6.72 -3.54
C GLY A 89 -3.10 -5.44 -3.18
N MET A 90 -2.97 -5.14 -1.88
CA MET A 90 -2.20 -3.99 -1.41
C MET A 90 -0.72 -4.06 -1.81
N ILE A 91 -0.10 -5.24 -1.71
CA ILE A 91 1.29 -5.46 -2.15
C ILE A 91 1.40 -5.25 -3.66
N ASN A 92 0.51 -5.86 -4.44
CA ASN A 92 0.59 -5.79 -5.90
C ASN A 92 0.37 -4.38 -6.47
N THR A 93 -0.37 -3.52 -5.78
CA THR A 93 -0.57 -2.11 -6.18
C THR A 93 0.33 -1.13 -5.45
N ASP A 94 1.17 -1.61 -4.54
CA ASP A 94 1.92 -0.78 -3.59
C ASP A 94 1.01 0.27 -2.91
N ALA A 95 -0.11 -0.21 -2.40
CA ALA A 95 -1.20 0.63 -1.93
C ALA A 95 -0.77 1.62 -0.86
N SER A 96 -1.25 2.85 -1.00
CA SER A 96 -1.08 3.93 -0.03
C SER A 96 -2.33 4.82 -0.08
N GLY A 97 -2.62 5.49 1.02
CA GLY A 97 -3.79 6.37 1.12
C GLY A 97 -3.58 7.47 2.14
N GLN A 98 -4.63 7.82 2.83
CA GLN A 98 -4.62 8.78 3.93
C GLN A 98 -3.53 8.37 4.94
N GLY A 99 -2.79 9.31 5.47
CA GLY A 99 -1.67 9.03 6.38
C GLY A 99 -0.39 8.54 5.70
N SER A 100 -0.32 8.45 4.36
CA SER A 100 0.91 8.01 3.68
C SER A 100 2.11 8.94 3.87
N CYS A 101 1.87 10.20 4.24
CA CYS A 101 2.92 11.16 4.59
C CYS A 101 3.63 10.82 5.91
N GLU A 102 2.95 10.10 6.80
CA GLU A 102 3.47 9.58 8.07
C GLU A 102 3.90 8.12 7.93
N TYR A 103 3.00 7.29 7.45
CA TYR A 103 3.14 5.83 7.47
C TYR A 103 3.69 5.25 6.17
N GLY A 104 3.80 6.06 5.12
CA GLY A 104 4.31 5.59 3.83
C GLY A 104 3.33 4.68 3.08
N LYS A 105 3.89 3.85 2.21
CA LYS A 105 3.16 2.92 1.34
C LYS A 105 3.40 1.46 1.76
N THR A 106 2.66 0.55 1.15
CA THR A 106 2.68 -0.89 1.52
C THR A 106 4.09 -1.49 1.45
N SER A 107 4.88 -1.17 0.42
CA SER A 107 6.25 -1.69 0.25
C SER A 107 7.17 -1.41 1.44
N GLN A 108 6.98 -0.28 2.13
CA GLN A 108 7.79 0.11 3.30
C GLN A 108 7.47 -0.73 4.54
N HIS A 109 6.37 -1.51 4.50
CA HIS A 109 5.95 -2.40 5.57
C HIS A 109 6.09 -3.88 5.23
N VAL A 110 6.52 -4.21 4.01
CA VAL A 110 6.73 -5.59 3.58
C VAL A 110 8.16 -6.02 3.87
N LEU A 111 8.31 -7.01 4.73
CA LEU A 111 9.61 -7.60 5.09
C LEU A 111 9.98 -8.78 4.19
N GLU A 112 8.98 -9.59 3.81
CA GLU A 112 9.18 -10.79 3.00
C GLU A 112 7.90 -11.12 2.23
N ILE A 113 8.07 -11.62 1.01
CA ILE A 113 7.01 -12.17 0.17
C ILE A 113 7.39 -13.59 -0.23
N LEU A 114 6.48 -14.54 -0.06
CA LEU A 114 6.53 -15.86 -0.70
C LEU A 114 5.66 -15.81 -1.97
N ALA A 115 6.31 -15.92 -3.11
CA ALA A 115 5.69 -15.93 -4.42
C ALA A 115 5.99 -17.23 -5.19
N TYR A 116 5.13 -17.55 -6.15
CA TYR A 116 5.33 -18.67 -7.07
C TYR A 116 5.23 -18.19 -8.51
N ARG A 117 6.25 -18.48 -9.30
CA ARG A 117 6.25 -18.27 -10.75
C ARG A 117 5.44 -19.33 -11.48
N ILE A 118 5.06 -19.06 -12.71
CA ILE A 118 4.59 -20.09 -13.64
C ILE A 118 5.71 -21.14 -13.79
N GLY A 119 5.34 -22.42 -13.67
CA GLY A 119 6.32 -23.51 -13.55
C GLY A 119 6.52 -24.00 -12.13
N GLY A 120 6.07 -23.26 -11.11
CA GLY A 120 6.04 -23.69 -9.70
C GLY A 120 7.29 -23.32 -8.90
N GLU A 121 8.23 -22.59 -9.48
CA GLU A 121 9.39 -22.08 -8.76
C GLU A 121 8.96 -21.10 -7.68
N ALA A 122 9.45 -21.30 -6.45
CA ALA A 122 9.19 -20.42 -5.32
C ALA A 122 10.25 -19.30 -5.25
N ILE A 123 9.79 -18.10 -4.98
CA ILE A 123 10.62 -16.93 -4.70
C ILE A 123 10.32 -16.49 -3.26
N ILE A 124 11.34 -16.45 -2.41
CA ILE A 124 11.29 -15.88 -1.06
C ILE A 124 12.14 -14.61 -1.10
N SER A 125 11.49 -13.45 -1.03
CA SER A 125 12.17 -12.17 -1.27
C SER A 125 13.25 -11.84 -0.24
N SER A 126 13.09 -12.28 1.01
CA SER A 126 14.06 -12.07 2.09
C SER A 126 15.25 -13.04 2.06
N ALA A 127 15.19 -14.13 1.31
CA ALA A 127 16.34 -15.02 1.15
C ALA A 127 17.53 -14.31 0.48
N PHE A 128 17.27 -13.08 0.02
CA PHE A 128 18.25 -12.22 -0.59
C PHE A 128 18.77 -11.17 0.40
N GLU A 129 19.69 -11.55 1.27
CA GLU A 129 20.52 -10.63 2.05
C GLU A 129 21.87 -10.42 1.33
N GLY A 130 21.85 -9.70 0.22
CA GLY A 130 23.08 -9.37 -0.53
C GLY A 130 23.40 -7.89 -0.41
N THR A 131 24.64 -7.57 -0.07
CA THR A 131 25.23 -6.28 -0.44
C THR A 131 25.56 -6.31 -1.93
N ARG A 132 25.69 -5.15 -2.58
CA ARG A 132 26.12 -5.04 -3.99
C ARG A 132 27.43 -5.81 -4.27
N GLU A 133 28.23 -6.04 -3.26
CA GLU A 133 29.49 -6.76 -3.33
C GLU A 133 29.32 -8.29 -3.21
N ASN A 134 28.22 -8.77 -2.64
CA ASN A 134 27.95 -10.19 -2.43
C ASN A 134 26.57 -10.61 -2.94
N THR A 135 26.44 -10.65 -4.27
CA THR A 135 25.19 -11.01 -4.97
C THR A 135 24.96 -12.53 -5.08
N GLN A 136 25.79 -13.37 -4.46
CA GLN A 136 25.76 -14.82 -4.69
C GLN A 136 24.58 -15.55 -4.02
N SER A 137 23.77 -14.88 -3.23
CA SER A 137 22.72 -15.55 -2.43
C SER A 137 21.42 -15.86 -3.20
N HIS A 138 21.10 -15.11 -4.27
CA HIS A 138 19.90 -15.37 -5.07
C HIS A 138 20.15 -15.10 -6.57
N PRO A 139 20.26 -16.15 -7.42
CA PRO A 139 20.63 -15.99 -8.83
C PRO A 139 19.75 -15.00 -9.61
N LEU A 140 18.41 -15.08 -9.44
CA LEU A 140 17.47 -14.19 -10.13
C LEU A 140 17.70 -12.72 -9.77
N ALA A 141 17.86 -12.39 -8.50
CA ALA A 141 18.06 -11.01 -8.08
C ALA A 141 19.40 -10.47 -8.56
N THR A 142 20.42 -11.31 -8.58
CA THR A 142 21.75 -10.98 -9.13
C THR A 142 21.66 -10.68 -10.63
N GLU A 143 20.97 -11.54 -11.38
CA GLU A 143 20.77 -11.36 -12.82
C GLU A 143 20.03 -10.06 -13.12
N LEU A 144 18.91 -9.81 -12.43
CA LEU A 144 18.13 -8.57 -12.58
C LEU A 144 18.94 -7.33 -12.23
N TYR A 145 19.69 -7.38 -11.12
CA TYR A 145 20.52 -6.25 -10.73
C TYR A 145 21.61 -5.96 -11.75
N GLN A 146 22.30 -6.98 -12.25
CA GLN A 146 23.34 -6.82 -13.27
C GLN A 146 22.77 -6.28 -14.58
N ALA A 147 21.57 -6.71 -14.96
CA ALA A 147 20.89 -6.20 -16.17
C ALA A 147 20.49 -4.72 -16.03
N LEU A 148 20.09 -4.27 -14.84
CA LEU A 148 19.63 -2.90 -14.60
C LEU A 148 20.77 -1.93 -14.25
N LEU A 149 21.88 -2.41 -13.71
CA LEU A 149 22.98 -1.57 -13.23
C LEU A 149 23.54 -0.61 -14.30
N PRO A 150 23.70 -0.98 -15.59
CA PRO A 150 24.15 -0.07 -16.63
C PRO A 150 23.20 1.12 -16.89
N HIS A 151 21.94 0.98 -16.49
CA HIS A 151 20.88 1.98 -16.68
C HIS A 151 20.56 2.77 -15.40
N LYS A 152 21.33 2.59 -14.34
CA LYS A 152 21.05 3.15 -13.01
C LYS A 152 20.80 4.66 -13.03
N GLU A 153 21.68 5.43 -13.69
CA GLU A 153 21.57 6.89 -13.75
C GLU A 153 20.36 7.34 -14.59
N GLU A 154 20.08 6.62 -15.67
CA GLU A 154 18.91 6.86 -16.50
C GLU A 154 17.61 6.57 -15.76
N ILE A 155 17.54 5.45 -15.03
CA ILE A 155 16.42 5.08 -14.17
C ILE A 155 16.18 6.20 -13.15
N HIS A 156 17.21 6.58 -12.38
CA HIS A 156 17.09 7.62 -11.36
C HIS A 156 16.60 8.96 -11.93
N ALA A 157 17.09 9.36 -13.08
CA ALA A 157 16.69 10.62 -13.71
C ALA A 157 15.23 10.64 -14.19
N HIS A 158 14.63 9.48 -14.48
CA HIS A 158 13.25 9.38 -14.95
C HIS A 158 12.24 9.08 -13.85
N PHE A 159 12.68 8.53 -12.71
CA PHE A 159 11.77 8.24 -11.60
C PHE A 159 11.42 9.53 -10.84
N PRO A 160 10.13 9.73 -10.50
CA PRO A 160 9.72 10.90 -9.73
C PRO A 160 10.28 10.83 -8.32
N GLN A 161 10.92 11.91 -7.86
CA GLN A 161 11.48 12.04 -6.52
C GLN A 161 10.36 12.43 -5.53
N LEU A 162 9.41 11.54 -5.32
CA LEU A 162 8.23 11.72 -4.48
C LEU A 162 8.15 10.58 -3.44
N ASN A 163 7.67 10.87 -2.25
CA ASN A 163 7.43 9.85 -1.22
C ASN A 163 6.35 8.84 -1.63
N ARG A 164 5.43 9.26 -2.47
CA ARG A 164 4.35 8.46 -3.04
C ARG A 164 4.33 8.68 -4.54
N PHE A 165 4.69 7.68 -5.31
CA PHE A 165 4.68 7.74 -6.75
C PHE A 165 3.93 6.53 -7.34
N ILE A 166 3.77 6.57 -8.64
CA ILE A 166 2.95 5.64 -9.42
C ILE A 166 3.23 4.17 -9.13
N THR A 167 2.25 3.35 -9.44
CA THR A 167 2.34 1.88 -9.47
C THR A 167 3.31 1.42 -10.55
N GLY A 168 3.95 0.30 -10.30
CA GLY A 168 4.91 -0.32 -11.20
C GLY A 168 6.12 -0.83 -10.43
N TYR A 169 7.13 -1.30 -11.15
CA TYR A 169 8.36 -1.77 -10.56
C TYR A 169 9.19 -0.59 -10.06
N ASP A 170 9.54 -0.60 -8.79
CA ASP A 170 10.40 0.42 -8.18
C ASP A 170 11.87 0.14 -8.53
N LEU A 171 12.21 0.42 -9.77
CA LEU A 171 13.56 0.21 -10.29
C LEU A 171 14.58 1.15 -9.66
N ASP A 172 14.13 2.34 -9.23
CA ASP A 172 15.02 3.33 -8.64
C ASP A 172 15.59 2.81 -7.30
N HIS A 173 14.74 2.49 -6.32
CA HIS A 173 15.22 1.92 -5.07
C HIS A 173 15.92 0.58 -5.27
N PHE A 174 15.45 -0.29 -6.19
CA PHE A 174 16.12 -1.54 -6.49
C PHE A 174 17.56 -1.35 -6.96
N THR A 175 17.84 -0.27 -7.71
CA THR A 175 19.18 0.02 -8.25
C THR A 175 20.01 0.97 -7.38
N GLN A 176 19.38 1.85 -6.58
CA GLN A 176 20.05 2.88 -5.79
C GLN A 176 20.40 2.43 -4.38
N ASP A 177 19.57 1.62 -3.74
CA ASP A 177 19.77 1.20 -2.36
C ASP A 177 21.09 0.40 -2.20
N GLU A 178 21.70 0.51 -1.03
CA GLU A 178 22.92 -0.23 -0.70
C GLU A 178 22.71 -1.75 -0.74
N LYS A 179 21.51 -2.20 -0.40
CA LYS A 179 21.11 -3.60 -0.42
C LYS A 179 20.12 -3.85 -1.55
N ILE A 180 20.32 -4.90 -2.30
CA ILE A 180 19.34 -5.34 -3.28
C ILE A 180 18.14 -5.94 -2.53
N ASN A 181 16.96 -5.39 -2.77
CA ASN A 181 15.71 -5.82 -2.14
C ASN A 181 14.68 -6.16 -3.20
N LEU A 182 14.35 -7.45 -3.36
CA LEU A 182 13.35 -7.90 -4.32
C LEU A 182 11.94 -7.34 -4.05
N ASN A 183 11.65 -6.92 -2.82
CA ASN A 183 10.35 -6.31 -2.53
C ASN A 183 10.08 -5.06 -3.37
N HIS A 184 11.12 -4.30 -3.78
CA HIS A 184 10.97 -3.14 -4.66
C HIS A 184 10.40 -3.51 -6.04
N LEU A 185 10.70 -4.71 -6.53
CA LEU A 185 10.16 -5.19 -7.80
C LEU A 185 8.80 -5.91 -7.62
N LEU A 186 8.62 -6.62 -6.52
CA LEU A 186 7.39 -7.39 -6.27
C LEU A 186 6.24 -6.49 -5.83
N CYS A 187 6.50 -5.50 -4.98
CA CYS A 187 5.49 -4.50 -4.62
C CYS A 187 5.22 -3.58 -5.83
N GLY A 188 3.95 -3.37 -6.14
CA GLY A 188 3.54 -2.60 -7.31
C GLY A 188 3.60 -3.36 -8.64
N SER A 189 3.90 -4.67 -8.62
CA SER A 189 4.02 -5.49 -9.84
C SER A 189 2.71 -5.83 -10.53
N GLU A 190 1.58 -5.47 -9.95
CA GLU A 190 0.22 -5.68 -10.50
C GLU A 190 -0.07 -7.14 -10.90
N GLY A 191 0.57 -8.09 -10.20
CA GLY A 191 0.41 -9.54 -10.45
C GLY A 191 1.20 -10.09 -11.63
N THR A 192 2.11 -9.33 -12.23
CA THR A 192 2.87 -9.73 -13.42
C THR A 192 4.08 -10.63 -13.10
N LEU A 193 4.61 -10.60 -11.87
CA LEU A 193 5.83 -11.32 -11.51
C LEU A 193 5.57 -12.67 -10.82
N GLY A 194 4.34 -12.98 -10.46
CA GLY A 194 4.01 -14.24 -9.85
C GLY A 194 2.74 -14.20 -9.00
N VAL A 195 2.42 -15.34 -8.39
CA VAL A 195 1.32 -15.51 -7.44
C VAL A 195 1.88 -15.38 -6.03
N PHE A 196 1.52 -14.32 -5.32
CA PHE A 196 1.94 -14.10 -3.94
C PHE A 196 1.02 -14.88 -3.00
N THR A 197 1.59 -15.70 -2.14
CA THR A 197 0.81 -16.58 -1.25
C THR A 197 0.91 -16.17 0.20
N GLU A 198 2.07 -15.70 0.64
CA GLU A 198 2.31 -15.26 2.01
C GLU A 198 3.15 -13.99 2.03
N ALA A 199 2.99 -13.21 3.09
CA ALA A 199 3.80 -12.03 3.36
C ALA A 199 4.12 -11.91 4.84
N LYS A 200 5.35 -11.46 5.16
CA LYS A 200 5.72 -10.94 6.47
C LYS A 200 5.66 -9.43 6.42
N LEU A 201 4.96 -8.86 7.37
CA LEU A 201 4.69 -7.43 7.45
C LEU A 201 5.17 -6.90 8.79
N ASN A 202 5.75 -5.71 8.81
CA ASN A 202 5.91 -4.99 10.06
C ASN A 202 4.58 -4.33 10.44
N VAL A 203 4.36 -4.17 11.74
CA VAL A 203 3.19 -3.49 12.27
C VAL A 203 3.63 -2.41 13.25
N LEU A 204 2.81 -1.36 13.37
CA LEU A 204 3.09 -0.20 14.21
C LEU A 204 2.20 -0.22 15.46
N PRO A 205 2.66 0.38 16.57
CA PRO A 205 1.80 0.62 17.73
C PRO A 205 0.62 1.51 17.34
N ILE A 206 -0.56 1.21 17.88
CA ILE A 206 -1.74 2.07 17.71
C ILE A 206 -1.47 3.39 18.46
N PRO A 207 -1.66 4.56 17.81
CA PRO A 207 -1.56 5.85 18.46
C PRO A 207 -2.49 5.93 19.69
N LYS A 208 -2.03 6.54 20.78
CA LYS A 208 -2.82 6.64 22.02
C LYS A 208 -3.90 7.72 21.95
N ALA A 209 -3.68 8.71 21.09
CA ALA A 209 -4.61 9.81 20.87
C ALA A 209 -4.65 10.15 19.39
N THR A 210 -5.84 10.47 18.90
CA THR A 210 -6.08 10.97 17.56
C THR A 210 -6.98 12.18 17.64
N ALA A 211 -6.63 13.26 16.95
CA ALA A 211 -7.45 14.43 16.77
C ALA A 211 -7.69 14.65 15.29
N LEU A 212 -8.92 15.02 14.93
CA LEU A 212 -9.28 15.46 13.59
C LEU A 212 -9.69 16.94 13.66
N VAL A 213 -8.98 17.79 12.93
CA VAL A 213 -9.28 19.21 12.80
C VAL A 213 -9.91 19.45 11.44
N LEU A 214 -11.06 20.13 11.42
CA LEU A 214 -11.74 20.54 10.22
C LEU A 214 -11.49 22.04 10.02
N ILE A 215 -10.87 22.42 8.89
CA ILE A 215 -10.61 23.79 8.49
C ILE A 215 -11.47 24.11 7.27
N THR A 216 -12.12 25.26 7.26
CA THR A 216 -12.98 25.73 6.17
C THR A 216 -12.32 26.84 5.39
N TYR A 217 -12.53 26.87 4.07
CA TYR A 217 -11.97 27.86 3.17
C TYR A 217 -13.07 28.40 2.25
N ASP A 218 -13.04 29.71 2.02
CA ASP A 218 -13.85 30.43 1.03
C ASP A 218 -13.16 30.54 -0.34
N ASP A 219 -11.92 30.00 -0.43
CA ASP A 219 -11.13 29.88 -1.65
C ASP A 219 -10.45 28.51 -1.74
N PHE A 220 -10.64 27.81 -2.87
CA PHE A 220 -10.04 26.49 -3.09
C PHE A 220 -8.53 26.55 -3.28
N ILE A 221 -8.01 27.58 -3.93
CA ILE A 221 -6.56 27.74 -4.14
C ILE A 221 -5.87 27.97 -2.81
N GLY A 222 -6.45 28.82 -1.94
CA GLY A 222 -5.95 29.02 -0.58
C GLY A 222 -5.86 27.74 0.23
N ALA A 223 -6.85 26.84 0.08
CA ALA A 223 -6.79 25.51 0.71
C ALA A 223 -5.60 24.66 0.19
N LEU A 224 -5.32 24.71 -1.11
CA LEU A 224 -4.19 23.97 -1.69
C LEU A 224 -2.84 24.56 -1.26
N GLU A 225 -2.72 25.86 -1.17
CA GLU A 225 -1.49 26.56 -0.74
C GLU A 225 -1.20 26.35 0.75
N ASP A 226 -2.23 26.20 1.58
CA ASP A 226 -2.10 25.95 3.02
C ASP A 226 -1.72 24.50 3.36
N ALA A 227 -2.06 23.53 2.52
CA ALA A 227 -1.79 22.12 2.79
C ALA A 227 -0.31 21.80 3.03
N PRO A 228 0.67 22.29 2.25
CA PRO A 228 2.10 22.12 2.54
C PRO A 228 2.54 22.79 3.85
N LEU A 229 1.94 23.91 4.20
CA LEU A 229 2.24 24.63 5.44
C LEU A 229 1.79 23.84 6.65
N LEU A 230 0.57 23.27 6.59
CA LEU A 230 0.05 22.37 7.62
C LEU A 230 0.91 21.12 7.76
N MET A 231 1.34 20.50 6.65
CA MET A 231 2.24 19.34 6.70
C MET A 231 3.60 19.67 7.33
N GLY A 232 4.02 20.93 7.33
CA GLY A 232 5.22 21.44 8.01
C GLY A 232 5.00 21.86 9.46
N ALA A 233 3.77 21.81 9.98
CA ALA A 233 3.44 22.26 11.33
C ALA A 233 4.00 21.35 12.44
N THR A 234 3.97 21.87 13.67
CA THR A 234 4.33 21.11 14.88
C THR A 234 3.16 21.18 15.86
N PRO A 235 2.57 20.06 16.28
CA PRO A 235 2.90 18.68 15.86
C PRO A 235 2.63 18.44 14.37
N LYS A 236 3.44 17.56 13.76
CA LYS A 236 3.26 17.20 12.35
C LYS A 236 1.96 16.43 12.16
N PRO A 237 1.08 16.83 11.22
CA PRO A 237 -0.10 16.05 10.90
C PRO A 237 0.25 14.67 10.33
N THR A 238 -0.56 13.68 10.66
CA THR A 238 -0.55 12.35 10.05
C THR A 238 -1.07 12.43 8.61
N SER A 239 -2.12 13.22 8.41
CA SER A 239 -2.69 13.49 7.09
C SER A 239 -3.29 14.87 6.98
N VAL A 240 -3.33 15.40 5.75
CA VAL A 240 -4.05 16.60 5.34
C VAL A 240 -4.81 16.25 4.06
N GLU A 241 -6.12 16.21 4.13
CA GLU A 241 -7.00 15.90 3.00
C GLU A 241 -7.79 17.13 2.60
N VAL A 242 -7.65 17.57 1.36
CA VAL A 242 -8.39 18.70 0.79
C VAL A 242 -9.60 18.19 0.05
N ILE A 243 -10.78 18.69 0.40
CA ILE A 243 -12.06 18.32 -0.21
C ILE A 243 -12.72 19.60 -0.73
N ASP A 244 -13.05 19.62 -2.01
CA ASP A 244 -13.74 20.76 -2.61
C ASP A 244 -15.25 20.78 -2.32
N ASN A 245 -15.89 21.90 -2.63
CA ASN A 245 -17.32 22.06 -2.42
C ASN A 245 -18.18 21.14 -3.29
N ILE A 246 -17.69 20.69 -4.45
CA ILE A 246 -18.42 19.78 -5.35
C ILE A 246 -18.53 18.40 -4.68
N VAL A 247 -17.41 17.89 -4.16
CA VAL A 247 -17.40 16.63 -3.42
C VAL A 247 -18.23 16.73 -2.14
N MET A 248 -18.20 17.88 -1.45
CA MET A 248 -19.05 18.13 -0.29
C MET A 248 -20.55 18.07 -0.63
N GLU A 249 -20.97 18.66 -1.76
CA GLU A 249 -22.37 18.58 -2.22
C GLU A 249 -22.79 17.14 -2.57
N ILE A 250 -21.87 16.33 -3.12
CA ILE A 250 -22.14 14.91 -3.34
C ILE A 250 -22.28 14.18 -2.00
N ALA A 251 -21.39 14.45 -1.04
CA ALA A 251 -21.40 13.82 0.28
C ALA A 251 -22.70 14.09 1.06
N LYS A 252 -23.31 15.28 0.91
CA LYS A 252 -24.61 15.62 1.53
C LYS A 252 -25.76 14.70 1.09
N ASN A 253 -25.64 14.06 -0.07
CA ASN A 253 -26.64 13.11 -0.57
C ASN A 253 -26.33 11.66 -0.14
N ASP A 254 -25.23 11.40 0.55
CA ASP A 254 -24.89 10.08 1.08
C ASP A 254 -25.57 9.85 2.44
N PHE A 255 -25.99 8.60 2.69
CA PHE A 255 -26.62 8.22 3.96
C PHE A 255 -25.73 8.47 5.19
N ILE A 256 -24.41 8.48 5.01
CA ILE A 256 -23.41 8.72 6.07
C ILE A 256 -23.48 10.20 6.52
N TRP A 257 -23.94 11.11 5.66
CA TRP A 257 -23.99 12.54 5.99
C TRP A 257 -24.68 12.82 7.32
N ALA A 258 -25.80 12.17 7.58
CA ALA A 258 -26.55 12.33 8.82
C ALA A 258 -25.74 12.06 10.09
N THR A 259 -24.67 11.28 9.99
CA THR A 259 -23.77 10.96 11.13
C THR A 259 -22.66 12.01 11.32
N THR A 260 -22.37 12.80 10.31
CA THR A 260 -21.28 13.78 10.30
C THR A 260 -21.76 15.23 10.26
N GLU A 261 -23.01 15.48 9.89
CA GLU A 261 -23.59 16.82 9.73
C GLU A 261 -23.38 17.74 10.94
N SER A 262 -23.42 17.18 12.15
CA SER A 262 -23.24 17.96 13.38
C SER A 262 -21.87 18.62 13.49
N TYR A 263 -20.83 18.06 12.87
CA TYR A 263 -19.47 18.64 12.84
C TYR A 263 -19.38 19.87 11.92
N PHE A 264 -20.38 20.05 11.05
CA PHE A 264 -20.46 21.16 10.11
C PHE A 264 -21.46 22.24 10.57
N SER A 265 -21.94 22.17 11.81
CA SER A 265 -22.88 23.16 12.33
C SER A 265 -22.23 24.54 12.41
N GLY A 266 -22.91 25.56 11.89
CA GLY A 266 -22.46 26.94 11.89
C GLY A 266 -21.55 27.32 10.71
N ILE A 267 -21.30 26.39 9.76
CA ILE A 267 -20.57 26.70 8.54
C ILE A 267 -21.52 27.34 7.52
N ASP A 268 -21.04 28.44 6.92
CA ASP A 268 -21.71 29.06 5.76
C ASP A 268 -21.36 28.25 4.50
N TYR A 269 -22.28 27.41 4.08
CA TYR A 269 -22.09 26.56 2.89
C TYR A 269 -22.10 27.35 1.57
N GLU A 270 -22.68 28.55 1.50
CA GLU A 270 -22.66 29.38 0.28
C GLU A 270 -21.27 29.95 0.04
N ALA A 271 -20.59 30.35 1.11
CA ALA A 271 -19.21 30.82 1.06
C ALA A 271 -18.20 29.69 0.94
N LEU A 272 -18.53 28.47 1.36
CA LEU A 272 -17.60 27.35 1.43
C LEU A 272 -17.13 26.90 0.03
N LYS A 273 -15.81 26.91 -0.21
CA LYS A 273 -15.16 26.42 -1.45
C LYS A 273 -14.35 25.16 -1.23
N ALA A 274 -13.81 24.98 -0.04
CA ALA A 274 -13.09 23.76 0.33
C ALA A 274 -13.09 23.55 1.85
N ILE A 275 -12.81 22.31 2.25
CA ILE A 275 -12.41 21.98 3.62
C ILE A 275 -11.08 21.27 3.60
N GLN A 276 -10.34 21.33 4.71
CA GLN A 276 -9.26 20.41 5.01
C GLN A 276 -9.60 19.58 6.23
N LEU A 277 -9.36 18.29 6.13
CA LEU A 277 -9.38 17.35 7.23
C LEU A 277 -7.92 17.08 7.63
N VAL A 278 -7.54 17.57 8.80
CA VAL A 278 -6.17 17.44 9.34
C VAL A 278 -6.20 16.45 10.47
N GLU A 279 -5.59 15.29 10.26
CA GLU A 279 -5.45 14.26 11.30
C GLU A 279 -4.10 14.39 12.00
N ILE A 280 -4.13 14.33 13.32
CA ILE A 280 -2.95 14.37 14.18
C ILE A 280 -2.99 13.16 15.11
N ASN A 281 -2.00 12.30 15.02
CA ASN A 281 -1.80 11.17 15.91
C ASN A 281 -0.69 11.47 16.93
N ALA A 282 -0.88 11.04 18.18
CA ALA A 282 0.08 11.28 19.25
C ALA A 282 0.13 10.10 20.24
N ASP A 283 1.29 9.93 20.86
CA ASP A 283 1.49 8.95 21.95
C ASP A 283 1.11 9.51 23.32
N ASN A 284 0.90 10.80 23.45
CA ASN A 284 0.46 11.50 24.65
C ASN A 284 -0.67 12.47 24.32
N LEU A 285 -1.62 12.61 25.25
CA LEU A 285 -2.68 13.64 25.20
C LEU A 285 -2.10 15.00 25.58
#